data_749d0ef7de8fded6a07442aa3235e08a
#
_entry.id   749d0ef7de8fded6a07442aa3235e08a
#
_cell.length_a   1.000
_cell.length_b   1.000
_cell.length_c   1.000
_cell.angle_alpha   90.00
_cell.angle_beta   90.00
_cell.angle_gamma   90.00
#
_symmetry.space_group_name_H-M   'P 1'
#
loop_
_entity.id
_entity.type
_entity.pdbx_description
1 polymer ?
#
loop_
_entity_poly.entity_id
_entity_poly.type
_entity_poly.pdbx_seq_one_letter_code
_entity_poly.pdbx_strand_id
1 'polypeptide(L)'
;MLTHSAAEIRMITRTVPHIVQYQGSKRNLAPLILQYMPRKFNRLIEPFAGMAAITIAVSKQQRANQYSLNDLNAPLMGILREAIETPDVLVAEYSKVWNEQLVFEGGSVTHFYKVRDEFNAGDKSAANMLYLLARCVKGSVRYSSTGMFNQSPDKRRKGTSPTTLAKNVYQISSYLKGKTTFSSLDYREILKQAVPGDLVYMDPPYQGVCSSHDNRYYAGIEFDDFVGAVDELNSRGIDFMISYDGQCGEKQYGIDLPENLGLRKVLLNAGLSSQSVLLGRKEVTYEALYLSDKLQKMTHPVCQQKLLFEEVV
;
A
#
# COMPACT_ATOMS: atom_id res chain seq x y z
N MET A 1 11.19 -25.45 13.98
CA MET A 1 11.47 -24.00 14.03
C MET A 1 12.19 -23.61 12.75
N LEU A 2 11.50 -23.04 11.78
CA LEU A 2 12.09 -22.66 10.50
C LEU A 2 12.48 -21.18 10.58
N THR A 3 13.74 -20.90 10.77
CA THR A 3 14.31 -19.56 10.62
C THR A 3 14.57 -19.35 9.13
N HIS A 4 13.73 -18.54 8.48
CA HIS A 4 13.99 -18.18 7.08
C HIS A 4 15.20 -17.25 7.00
N SER A 5 16.12 -17.58 6.09
CA SER A 5 17.29 -16.76 5.79
C SER A 5 16.86 -15.44 5.09
N ALA A 6 17.73 -14.43 5.08
CA ALA A 6 17.47 -13.18 4.34
C ALA A 6 17.20 -13.43 2.83
N ALA A 7 17.76 -14.51 2.27
CA ALA A 7 17.50 -14.94 0.90
C ALA A 7 16.09 -15.53 0.74
N GLU A 8 15.60 -16.30 1.70
CA GLU A 8 14.23 -16.84 1.71
C GLU A 8 13.20 -15.73 1.91
N ILE A 9 13.49 -14.74 2.77
CA ILE A 9 12.65 -13.54 2.93
C ILE A 9 12.59 -12.77 1.60
N ARG A 10 13.72 -12.58 0.91
CA ARG A 10 13.73 -11.97 -0.44
C ARG A 10 13.00 -12.81 -1.48
N MET A 11 13.01 -14.12 -1.38
CA MET A 11 12.27 -15.02 -2.29
C MET A 11 10.76 -14.94 -2.03
N ILE A 12 10.34 -14.81 -0.77
CA ILE A 12 8.93 -14.62 -0.39
C ILE A 12 8.41 -13.25 -0.86
N THR A 13 9.22 -12.17 -0.77
CA THR A 13 8.83 -10.82 -1.24
C THR A 13 8.59 -10.77 -2.76
N ARG A 14 9.40 -11.48 -3.54
CA ARG A 14 9.21 -11.55 -5.01
C ARG A 14 7.96 -12.31 -5.45
N THR A 15 7.27 -12.96 -4.53
CA THR A 15 6.10 -13.81 -4.85
C THR A 15 4.74 -13.16 -4.61
N VAL A 16 4.67 -11.96 -4.02
CA VAL A 16 3.40 -11.24 -3.87
C VAL A 16 3.07 -10.53 -5.18
N PRO A 17 1.99 -10.93 -5.90
CA PRO A 17 1.61 -10.26 -7.13
C PRO A 17 1.17 -8.82 -6.85
N HIS A 18 1.25 -7.96 -7.87
CA HIS A 18 0.80 -6.57 -7.79
C HIS A 18 0.21 -6.13 -9.13
N ILE A 19 -0.80 -5.30 -9.08
CA ILE A 19 -1.46 -4.80 -10.30
C ILE A 19 -0.51 -3.82 -11.01
N VAL A 20 0.05 -2.88 -10.26
CA VAL A 20 0.94 -1.85 -10.77
C VAL A 20 1.95 -1.44 -9.70
N GLN A 21 3.09 -0.92 -10.12
CA GLN A 21 4.03 -0.29 -9.19
C GLN A 21 3.36 0.97 -8.60
N TYR A 22 3.33 1.06 -7.28
CA TYR A 22 2.70 2.15 -6.54
C TYR A 22 3.65 2.71 -5.49
N GLN A 23 3.81 4.03 -5.45
CA GLN A 23 4.67 4.69 -4.47
C GLN A 23 4.07 4.51 -3.07
N GLY A 24 4.91 4.15 -2.09
CA GLY A 24 4.46 3.85 -0.72
C GLY A 24 3.95 2.42 -0.51
N SER A 25 3.91 1.59 -1.57
CA SER A 25 3.44 0.21 -1.43
C SER A 25 4.26 -0.60 -0.41
N LYS A 26 3.57 -1.22 0.55
CA LYS A 26 4.15 -2.10 1.58
C LYS A 26 4.50 -3.51 1.08
N ARG A 27 4.49 -3.73 -0.26
CA ARG A 27 4.73 -5.04 -0.86
C ARG A 27 6.03 -5.69 -0.41
N ASN A 28 7.11 -4.90 -0.32
CA ASN A 28 8.42 -5.40 0.08
C ASN A 28 8.50 -5.70 1.59
N LEU A 29 7.72 -5.01 2.40
CA LEU A 29 7.63 -5.20 3.84
C LEU A 29 6.56 -6.21 4.25
N ALA A 30 5.65 -6.57 3.34
CA ALA A 30 4.54 -7.48 3.65
C ALA A 30 4.98 -8.76 4.36
N PRO A 31 6.06 -9.47 3.97
CA PRO A 31 6.50 -10.67 4.68
C PRO A 31 6.92 -10.41 6.13
N LEU A 32 7.50 -9.25 6.42
CA LEU A 32 7.87 -8.86 7.79
C LEU A 32 6.62 -8.48 8.59
N ILE A 33 5.74 -7.67 8.02
CA ILE A 33 4.47 -7.26 8.64
C ILE A 33 3.61 -8.48 8.99
N LEU A 34 3.51 -9.46 8.07
CA LEU A 34 2.73 -10.67 8.29
C LEU A 34 3.25 -11.55 9.45
N GLN A 35 4.50 -11.39 9.89
CA GLN A 35 5.04 -12.11 11.05
C GLN A 35 4.37 -11.65 12.37
N TYR A 36 3.88 -10.42 12.41
CA TYR A 36 3.17 -9.84 13.55
C TYR A 36 1.65 -10.02 13.48
N MET A 37 1.11 -10.56 12.38
CA MET A 37 -0.31 -10.82 12.22
C MET A 37 -0.70 -12.20 12.77
N PRO A 38 -1.91 -12.35 13.33
CA PRO A 38 -2.46 -13.66 13.64
C PRO A 38 -2.47 -14.59 12.42
N ARG A 39 -2.35 -15.89 12.65
CA ARG A 39 -2.42 -16.87 11.56
C ARG A 39 -3.80 -16.94 10.92
N LYS A 40 -4.86 -16.64 11.69
CA LYS A 40 -6.26 -16.62 11.26
C LYS A 40 -7.02 -15.52 11.99
N PHE A 41 -7.89 -14.83 11.27
CA PHE A 41 -8.83 -13.84 11.77
C PHE A 41 -10.03 -13.74 10.83
N ASN A 42 -11.11 -13.04 11.23
CA ASN A 42 -12.34 -13.02 10.46
C ASN A 42 -12.22 -12.21 9.17
N ARG A 43 -11.87 -10.93 9.31
CA ARG A 43 -11.80 -9.96 8.22
C ARG A 43 -10.57 -9.07 8.36
N LEU A 44 -9.90 -8.78 7.24
CA LEU A 44 -8.92 -7.71 7.15
C LEU A 44 -9.61 -6.43 6.67
N ILE A 45 -9.35 -5.33 7.37
CA ILE A 45 -9.82 -3.99 7.00
C ILE A 45 -8.60 -3.12 6.72
N GLU A 46 -8.50 -2.58 5.49
CA GLU A 46 -7.50 -1.57 5.11
C GLU A 46 -8.20 -0.24 4.81
N PRO A 47 -8.23 0.73 5.76
CA PRO A 47 -8.84 2.06 5.56
C PRO A 47 -8.05 2.94 4.57
N PHE A 48 -6.77 2.63 4.35
CA PHE A 48 -5.82 3.29 3.45
C PHE A 48 -5.20 2.25 2.52
N ALA A 49 -6.01 1.65 1.66
CA ALA A 49 -5.60 0.45 0.93
C ALA A 49 -4.54 0.72 -0.16
N GLY A 50 -4.50 1.94 -0.74
CA GLY A 50 -3.66 2.21 -1.89
C GLY A 50 -3.86 1.14 -2.98
N MET A 51 -2.82 0.33 -3.25
CA MET A 51 -2.91 -0.83 -4.16
C MET A 51 -2.99 -2.17 -3.41
N ALA A 52 -3.47 -2.18 -2.17
CA ALA A 52 -3.84 -3.34 -1.34
C ALA A 52 -2.73 -4.40 -1.18
N ALA A 53 -1.47 -3.96 -1.03
CA ALA A 53 -0.33 -4.87 -0.98
C ALA A 53 -0.42 -5.87 0.18
N ILE A 54 -0.92 -5.43 1.34
CA ILE A 54 -1.05 -6.27 2.54
C ILE A 54 -2.24 -7.23 2.39
N THR A 55 -3.39 -6.76 1.91
CA THR A 55 -4.53 -7.63 1.61
C THR A 55 -4.15 -8.74 0.62
N ILE A 56 -3.42 -8.41 -0.46
CA ILE A 56 -2.96 -9.41 -1.43
C ILE A 56 -2.03 -10.44 -0.76
N ALA A 57 -1.12 -10.00 0.11
CA ALA A 57 -0.22 -10.90 0.82
C ALA A 57 -0.95 -11.82 1.83
N VAL A 58 -1.91 -11.25 2.57
CA VAL A 58 -2.77 -11.97 3.55
C VAL A 58 -3.65 -13.00 2.84
N SER A 59 -4.30 -12.59 1.74
CA SER A 59 -5.21 -13.46 0.97
C SER A 59 -4.48 -14.65 0.34
N LYS A 60 -3.27 -14.44 -0.17
CA LYS A 60 -2.39 -15.51 -0.66
C LYS A 60 -2.11 -16.57 0.41
N GLN A 61 -2.00 -16.17 1.68
CA GLN A 61 -1.82 -17.07 2.82
C GLN A 61 -3.13 -17.54 3.45
N GLN A 62 -4.28 -17.13 2.89
CA GLN A 62 -5.62 -17.49 3.36
C GLN A 62 -5.83 -17.23 4.86
N ARG A 63 -5.29 -16.11 5.39
CA ARG A 63 -5.36 -15.79 6.82
C ARG A 63 -6.71 -15.19 7.24
N ALA A 64 -7.45 -14.60 6.30
CA ALA A 64 -8.79 -14.04 6.53
C ALA A 64 -9.80 -14.61 5.55
N ASN A 65 -11.08 -14.57 5.93
CA ASN A 65 -12.20 -15.03 5.10
C ASN A 65 -12.79 -13.89 4.26
N GLN A 66 -12.70 -12.66 4.75
CA GLN A 66 -13.25 -11.45 4.13
C GLN A 66 -12.23 -10.31 4.17
N TYR A 67 -12.40 -9.36 3.25
CA TYR A 67 -11.53 -8.21 3.07
C TYR A 67 -12.38 -6.96 2.87
N SER A 68 -12.01 -5.87 3.52
CA SER A 68 -12.62 -4.56 3.32
C SER A 68 -11.53 -3.57 2.90
N LEU A 69 -11.58 -3.13 1.66
CA LEU A 69 -10.64 -2.18 1.09
C LEU A 69 -11.28 -0.81 0.97
N ASN A 70 -10.62 0.18 1.52
CA ASN A 70 -11.02 1.57 1.40
C ASN A 70 -9.83 2.44 1.04
N ASP A 71 -10.05 3.39 0.17
CA ASP A 71 -9.12 4.50 -0.07
C ASP A 71 -9.93 5.71 -0.54
N LEU A 72 -9.61 6.89 -0.02
CA LEU A 72 -10.32 8.12 -0.39
C LEU A 72 -10.20 8.41 -1.90
N ASN A 73 -9.18 7.85 -2.56
CA ASN A 73 -8.98 7.94 -4.00
C ASN A 73 -9.89 6.93 -4.75
N ALA A 74 -11.09 7.33 -5.08
CA ALA A 74 -12.08 6.50 -5.77
C ALA A 74 -11.55 5.85 -7.08
N PRO A 75 -10.78 6.52 -7.95
CA PRO A 75 -10.14 5.88 -9.10
C PRO A 75 -9.23 4.69 -8.76
N LEU A 76 -8.50 4.72 -7.63
CA LEU A 76 -7.71 3.54 -7.19
C LEU A 76 -8.62 2.39 -6.78
N MET A 77 -9.72 2.68 -6.08
CA MET A 77 -10.72 1.67 -5.73
C MET A 77 -11.39 1.07 -6.96
N GLY A 78 -11.58 1.87 -8.02
CA GLY A 78 -12.03 1.38 -9.33
C GLY A 78 -11.09 0.33 -9.91
N ILE A 79 -9.77 0.58 -9.93
CA ILE A 79 -8.77 -0.39 -10.39
C ILE A 79 -8.83 -1.68 -9.57
N LEU A 80 -8.87 -1.57 -8.23
CA LEU A 80 -8.89 -2.76 -7.35
C LEU A 80 -10.17 -3.56 -7.54
N ARG A 81 -11.33 -2.90 -7.64
CA ARG A 81 -12.62 -3.55 -7.86
C ARG A 81 -12.61 -4.33 -9.17
N GLU A 82 -12.24 -3.70 -10.28
CA GLU A 82 -12.21 -4.38 -11.58
C GLU A 82 -11.16 -5.49 -11.62
N ALA A 83 -9.97 -5.25 -11.08
CA ALA A 83 -8.93 -6.29 -11.02
C ALA A 83 -9.37 -7.53 -10.23
N ILE A 84 -10.21 -7.37 -9.23
CA ILE A 84 -10.66 -8.47 -8.38
C ILE A 84 -11.93 -9.10 -8.92
N GLU A 85 -12.96 -8.31 -9.26
CA GLU A 85 -14.29 -8.82 -9.59
C GLU A 85 -14.49 -9.09 -11.09
N THR A 86 -13.91 -8.28 -11.96
CA THR A 86 -14.05 -8.34 -13.42
C THR A 86 -12.71 -8.30 -14.16
N PRO A 87 -11.76 -9.20 -13.83
CA PRO A 87 -10.39 -9.16 -14.32
C PRO A 87 -10.27 -9.14 -15.85
N ASP A 88 -11.16 -9.85 -16.56
CA ASP A 88 -11.18 -9.92 -18.03
C ASP A 88 -11.43 -8.54 -18.65
N VAL A 89 -12.37 -7.77 -18.07
CA VAL A 89 -12.72 -6.42 -18.53
C VAL A 89 -11.52 -5.50 -18.35
N LEU A 90 -10.95 -5.43 -17.16
CA LEU A 90 -9.79 -4.58 -16.89
C LEU A 90 -8.61 -4.90 -17.80
N VAL A 91 -8.31 -6.19 -17.98
CA VAL A 91 -7.19 -6.64 -18.83
C VAL A 91 -7.43 -6.27 -20.29
N ALA A 92 -8.64 -6.45 -20.82
CA ALA A 92 -8.97 -6.10 -22.19
C ALA A 92 -8.88 -4.59 -22.45
N GLU A 93 -9.49 -3.77 -21.60
CA GLU A 93 -9.50 -2.32 -21.73
C GLU A 93 -8.10 -1.71 -21.55
N TYR A 94 -7.36 -2.14 -20.51
CA TYR A 94 -5.97 -1.73 -20.34
C TYR A 94 -5.10 -2.10 -21.55
N SER A 95 -5.28 -3.32 -22.08
CA SER A 95 -4.52 -3.77 -23.24
C SER A 95 -4.75 -2.89 -24.46
N LYS A 96 -5.99 -2.44 -24.67
CA LYS A 96 -6.33 -1.50 -25.75
C LYS A 96 -5.57 -0.19 -25.56
N VAL A 97 -5.71 0.48 -24.42
CA VAL A 97 -5.05 1.75 -24.13
C VAL A 97 -3.52 1.62 -24.20
N TRP A 98 -2.98 0.51 -23.67
CA TRP A 98 -1.53 0.26 -23.69
C TRP A 98 -1.00 0.02 -25.10
N ASN A 99 -1.72 -0.71 -25.97
CA ASN A 99 -1.31 -0.96 -27.35
C ASN A 99 -1.40 0.29 -28.22
N GLU A 100 -2.40 1.14 -28.03
CA GLU A 100 -2.54 2.42 -28.74
C GLU A 100 -1.28 3.29 -28.61
N GLN A 101 -0.60 3.32 -27.46
CA GLN A 101 0.64 4.09 -27.30
C GLN A 101 1.77 3.66 -28.24
N LEU A 102 1.75 2.43 -28.78
CA LEU A 102 2.81 1.91 -29.65
C LEU A 102 2.74 2.46 -31.08
N VAL A 103 1.54 2.83 -31.51
CA VAL A 103 1.23 3.29 -32.88
C VAL A 103 0.69 4.71 -32.92
N PHE A 104 0.61 5.39 -31.76
CA PHE A 104 0.02 6.72 -31.66
C PHE A 104 0.89 7.76 -32.40
N GLU A 105 0.25 8.58 -33.24
CA GLU A 105 0.92 9.69 -33.90
C GLU A 105 1.42 10.69 -32.86
N GLY A 106 2.69 11.08 -32.95
CA GLY A 106 3.37 11.89 -31.95
C GLY A 106 3.99 11.08 -30.79
N GLY A 107 3.81 9.74 -30.77
CA GLY A 107 4.48 8.82 -29.87
C GLY A 107 3.83 8.65 -28.50
N SER A 108 4.41 7.75 -27.69
CA SER A 108 3.84 7.29 -26.43
C SER A 108 3.74 8.38 -25.32
N VAL A 109 4.53 9.45 -25.43
CA VAL A 109 4.43 10.59 -24.49
C VAL A 109 3.18 11.42 -24.81
N THR A 110 2.93 11.70 -26.09
CA THR A 110 1.72 12.42 -26.53
C THR A 110 0.46 11.63 -26.21
N HIS A 111 0.50 10.30 -26.43
CA HIS A 111 -0.59 9.41 -26.03
C HIS A 111 -0.88 9.47 -24.51
N PHE A 112 0.15 9.50 -23.67
CA PHE A 112 -0.04 9.65 -22.23
C PHE A 112 -0.79 10.93 -21.89
N TYR A 113 -0.44 12.06 -22.51
CA TYR A 113 -1.12 13.32 -22.27
C TYR A 113 -2.57 13.29 -22.76
N LYS A 114 -2.84 12.66 -23.93
CA LYS A 114 -4.21 12.44 -24.42
C LYS A 114 -5.05 11.68 -23.37
N VAL A 115 -4.57 10.52 -22.91
CA VAL A 115 -5.28 9.71 -21.89
C VAL A 115 -5.46 10.50 -20.59
N ARG A 116 -4.46 11.28 -20.18
CA ARG A 116 -4.56 12.14 -19.00
C ARG A 116 -5.65 13.22 -19.14
N ASP A 117 -5.73 13.83 -20.31
CA ASP A 117 -6.69 14.88 -20.57
C ASP A 117 -8.12 14.29 -20.65
N GLU A 118 -8.30 13.11 -21.25
CA GLU A 118 -9.55 12.35 -21.23
C GLU A 118 -9.96 11.98 -19.80
N PHE A 119 -9.03 11.47 -18.99
CA PHE A 119 -9.27 11.18 -17.58
C PHE A 119 -9.69 12.44 -16.81
N ASN A 120 -9.04 13.55 -17.05
CA ASN A 120 -9.35 14.82 -16.42
C ASN A 120 -10.66 15.43 -16.92
N ALA A 121 -11.06 15.15 -18.16
CA ALA A 121 -12.35 15.53 -18.72
C ALA A 121 -13.55 14.68 -18.23
N GLY A 122 -13.28 13.62 -17.45
CA GLY A 122 -14.32 12.81 -16.81
C GLY A 122 -14.27 11.32 -17.10
N ASP A 123 -13.46 10.83 -18.04
CA ASP A 123 -13.28 9.39 -18.26
C ASP A 123 -12.40 8.76 -17.16
N LYS A 124 -13.00 8.59 -15.99
CA LYS A 124 -12.38 8.03 -14.78
C LYS A 124 -12.32 6.48 -14.81
N SER A 125 -12.32 5.86 -16.00
CA SER A 125 -12.25 4.40 -16.12
C SER A 125 -11.03 3.82 -15.39
N ALA A 126 -11.17 2.61 -14.88
CA ALA A 126 -10.08 1.91 -14.20
C ALA A 126 -8.90 1.67 -15.13
N ALA A 127 -9.15 1.39 -16.43
CA ALA A 127 -8.12 1.17 -17.43
C ALA A 127 -7.29 2.44 -17.68
N ASN A 128 -7.93 3.62 -17.82
CA ASN A 128 -7.24 4.89 -17.98
C ASN A 128 -6.41 5.25 -16.74
N MET A 129 -6.99 5.14 -15.54
CA MET A 129 -6.25 5.39 -14.30
C MET A 129 -5.06 4.42 -14.15
N LEU A 130 -5.26 3.14 -14.46
CA LEU A 130 -4.20 2.13 -14.40
C LEU A 130 -3.08 2.42 -15.40
N TYR A 131 -3.43 2.82 -16.64
CA TYR A 131 -2.45 3.22 -17.64
C TYR A 131 -1.64 4.45 -17.19
N LEU A 132 -2.30 5.48 -16.70
CA LEU A 132 -1.65 6.68 -16.19
C LEU A 132 -0.69 6.35 -15.05
N LEU A 133 -1.13 5.51 -14.11
CA LEU A 133 -0.31 5.09 -12.97
C LEU A 133 0.87 4.22 -13.38
N ALA A 134 0.68 3.29 -14.33
CA ALA A 134 1.75 2.43 -14.86
C ALA A 134 2.81 3.20 -15.64
N ARG A 135 2.42 4.33 -16.24
CA ARG A 135 3.27 5.15 -17.12
C ARG A 135 3.88 6.37 -16.44
N CYS A 136 3.31 6.83 -15.32
CA CYS A 136 3.82 8.03 -14.67
C CYS A 136 5.15 7.80 -13.94
N VAL A 137 5.85 8.89 -13.65
CA VAL A 137 7.09 8.86 -12.88
C VAL A 137 6.82 8.31 -11.47
N LYS A 138 7.62 7.34 -11.04
CA LYS A 138 7.58 6.68 -9.72
C LYS A 138 6.29 5.90 -9.40
N GLY A 139 5.33 5.79 -10.31
CA GLY A 139 4.04 5.13 -10.00
C GLY A 139 3.30 5.83 -8.85
N SER A 140 3.28 7.16 -8.86
CA SER A 140 2.62 7.96 -7.81
C SER A 140 1.41 8.69 -8.35
N VAL A 141 0.37 8.77 -7.54
CA VAL A 141 -0.79 9.62 -7.82
C VAL A 141 -0.50 11.03 -7.33
N ARG A 142 -0.83 12.01 -8.17
CA ARG A 142 -0.76 13.42 -7.80
C ARG A 142 -1.88 14.17 -8.51
N TYR A 143 -2.58 15.01 -7.72
CA TYR A 143 -3.62 15.88 -8.23
C TYR A 143 -3.23 17.34 -8.02
N SER A 144 -3.74 18.22 -8.88
CA SER A 144 -3.68 19.66 -8.66
C SER A 144 -4.63 20.07 -7.55
N SER A 145 -4.57 21.32 -7.12
CA SER A 145 -5.54 21.92 -6.19
C SER A 145 -6.99 21.91 -6.74
N THR A 146 -7.14 21.77 -8.05
CA THR A 146 -8.46 21.65 -8.73
C THR A 146 -8.88 20.20 -8.95
N GLY A 147 -8.17 19.21 -8.35
CA GLY A 147 -8.50 17.79 -8.47
C GLY A 147 -8.12 17.12 -9.80
N MET A 148 -7.35 17.79 -10.65
CA MET A 148 -6.90 17.23 -11.94
C MET A 148 -5.64 16.36 -11.74
N PHE A 149 -5.64 15.15 -12.30
CA PHE A 149 -4.43 14.31 -12.32
C PHE A 149 -3.31 15.01 -13.07
N ASN A 150 -2.16 15.19 -12.41
CA ASN A 150 -1.13 16.10 -12.92
C ASN A 150 0.28 15.48 -12.97
N GLN A 151 0.41 14.17 -12.97
CA GLN A 151 1.69 13.51 -13.16
C GLN A 151 2.18 13.58 -14.61
N SER A 152 3.51 13.50 -14.75
CA SER A 152 4.19 13.42 -16.05
C SER A 152 4.53 11.95 -16.38
N PRO A 153 4.62 11.61 -17.67
CA PRO A 153 5.00 10.26 -18.08
C PRO A 153 6.48 9.98 -17.80
N ASP A 154 6.78 8.73 -17.42
CA ASP A 154 8.15 8.22 -17.49
C ASP A 154 8.52 8.00 -18.96
N LYS A 155 9.47 8.81 -19.47
CA LYS A 155 9.88 8.77 -20.88
C LYS A 155 10.64 7.50 -21.25
N ARG A 156 11.17 6.74 -20.26
CA ARG A 156 12.01 5.56 -20.49
C ARG A 156 11.20 4.26 -20.50
N ARG A 157 10.03 4.23 -19.83
CA ARG A 157 9.24 3.02 -19.61
C ARG A 157 7.88 3.13 -20.26
N LYS A 158 7.40 2.02 -20.84
CA LYS A 158 6.06 1.94 -21.46
C LYS A 158 4.98 1.46 -20.47
N GLY A 159 5.31 1.34 -19.18
CA GLY A 159 4.42 0.75 -18.17
C GLY A 159 4.40 -0.77 -18.20
N THR A 160 3.59 -1.37 -17.34
CA THR A 160 3.42 -2.82 -17.24
C THR A 160 2.83 -3.37 -18.55
N SER A 161 3.45 -4.40 -19.14
CA SER A 161 2.87 -5.02 -20.33
C SER A 161 1.53 -5.70 -20.05
N PRO A 162 0.58 -5.74 -21.01
CA PRO A 162 -0.70 -6.42 -20.82
C PRO A 162 -0.58 -7.87 -20.35
N THR A 163 0.38 -8.62 -20.88
CA THR A 163 0.63 -10.02 -20.49
C THR A 163 1.04 -10.13 -19.01
N THR A 164 1.92 -9.24 -18.54
CA THR A 164 2.34 -9.21 -17.14
C THR A 164 1.20 -8.79 -16.23
N LEU A 165 0.43 -7.79 -16.66
CA LEU A 165 -0.77 -7.34 -15.93
C LEU A 165 -1.77 -8.48 -15.80
N ALA A 166 -2.14 -9.13 -16.90
CA ALA A 166 -3.10 -10.24 -16.94
C ALA A 166 -2.73 -11.34 -15.95
N LYS A 167 -1.46 -11.79 -15.98
CA LYS A 167 -0.96 -12.80 -15.04
C LYS A 167 -1.20 -12.40 -13.58
N ASN A 168 -0.84 -11.17 -13.22
CA ASN A 168 -0.95 -10.70 -11.84
C ASN A 168 -2.41 -10.49 -11.43
N VAL A 169 -3.23 -9.89 -12.30
CA VAL A 169 -4.63 -9.60 -12.05
C VAL A 169 -5.43 -10.88 -11.86
N TYR A 170 -5.28 -11.88 -12.75
CA TYR A 170 -5.96 -13.17 -12.58
C TYR A 170 -5.54 -13.87 -11.28
N GLN A 171 -4.27 -13.79 -10.92
CA GLN A 171 -3.81 -14.38 -9.67
C GLN A 171 -4.43 -13.67 -8.46
N ILE A 172 -4.50 -12.34 -8.45
CA ILE A 172 -5.11 -11.55 -7.37
C ILE A 172 -6.62 -11.83 -7.29
N SER A 173 -7.32 -11.83 -8.44
CA SER A 173 -8.73 -12.18 -8.51
C SER A 173 -9.01 -13.56 -7.91
N SER A 174 -8.19 -14.57 -8.20
CA SER A 174 -8.37 -15.92 -7.66
C SER A 174 -8.31 -15.99 -6.13
N TYR A 175 -7.67 -15.02 -5.46
CA TYR A 175 -7.59 -14.97 -4.00
C TYR A 175 -8.76 -14.22 -3.37
N LEU A 176 -9.25 -13.16 -4.03
CA LEU A 176 -10.05 -12.08 -3.43
C LEU A 176 -11.49 -11.98 -3.96
N LYS A 177 -11.77 -12.51 -5.16
CA LYS A 177 -13.09 -12.43 -5.81
C LYS A 177 -14.20 -13.00 -4.94
N GLY A 178 -15.28 -12.21 -4.80
CA GLY A 178 -16.44 -12.56 -3.99
C GLY A 178 -16.22 -12.53 -2.46
N LYS A 179 -15.05 -12.06 -2.01
CA LYS A 179 -14.69 -11.96 -0.59
C LYS A 179 -14.35 -10.54 -0.17
N THR A 180 -14.38 -9.58 -1.11
CA THR A 180 -13.86 -8.23 -0.92
C THR A 180 -14.96 -7.19 -1.06
N THR A 181 -15.03 -6.26 -0.12
CA THR A 181 -15.85 -5.04 -0.22
C THR A 181 -14.95 -3.85 -0.52
N PHE A 182 -15.48 -2.86 -1.24
CA PHE A 182 -14.75 -1.68 -1.69
C PHE A 182 -15.52 -0.42 -1.34
N SER A 183 -14.82 0.57 -0.81
CA SER A 183 -15.39 1.89 -0.50
C SER A 183 -14.39 3.01 -0.77
N SER A 184 -14.87 4.24 -0.86
CA SER A 184 -14.07 5.45 -0.95
C SER A 184 -14.64 6.48 0.02
N LEU A 185 -14.59 6.10 1.29
CA LEU A 185 -15.12 6.87 2.41
C LEU A 185 -13.97 7.41 3.27
N ASP A 186 -14.29 8.36 4.16
CA ASP A 186 -13.37 8.75 5.22
C ASP A 186 -12.98 7.52 6.06
N TYR A 187 -11.71 7.41 6.43
CA TYR A 187 -11.19 6.27 7.18
C TYR A 187 -11.93 6.04 8.50
N ARG A 188 -12.41 7.11 9.16
CA ARG A 188 -13.17 7.04 10.42
C ARG A 188 -14.46 6.26 10.25
N GLU A 189 -15.15 6.43 9.12
CA GLU A 189 -16.37 5.67 8.82
C GLU A 189 -16.08 4.17 8.63
N ILE A 190 -14.90 3.84 8.13
CA ILE A 190 -14.46 2.45 7.97
C ILE A 190 -14.07 1.85 9.33
N LEU A 191 -13.35 2.59 10.16
CA LEU A 191 -12.94 2.11 11.49
C LEU A 191 -14.15 1.83 12.41
N LYS A 192 -15.24 2.59 12.30
CA LYS A 192 -16.50 2.33 13.02
C LYS A 192 -17.12 0.97 12.69
N GLN A 193 -16.86 0.43 11.49
CA GLN A 193 -17.40 -0.86 11.04
C GLN A 193 -16.61 -2.07 11.56
N ALA A 194 -15.45 -1.86 12.18
CA ALA A 194 -14.64 -2.93 12.74
C ALA A 194 -15.33 -3.54 13.96
N VAL A 195 -15.28 -4.85 14.08
CA VAL A 195 -15.84 -5.62 15.22
C VAL A 195 -14.79 -6.56 15.80
N PRO A 196 -14.92 -7.01 17.05
CA PRO A 196 -14.00 -7.98 17.63
C PRO A 196 -13.83 -9.24 16.75
N GLY A 197 -12.58 -9.63 16.50
CA GLY A 197 -12.21 -10.72 15.58
C GLY A 197 -11.78 -10.23 14.19
N ASP A 198 -12.01 -8.96 13.85
CA ASP A 198 -11.38 -8.31 12.70
C ASP A 198 -9.94 -7.92 13.01
N LEU A 199 -9.15 -7.73 11.97
CA LEU A 199 -7.83 -7.09 12.04
C LEU A 199 -7.85 -5.84 11.14
N VAL A 200 -7.53 -4.69 11.72
CA VAL A 200 -7.38 -3.44 10.97
C VAL A 200 -5.90 -3.22 10.68
N TYR A 201 -5.55 -3.03 9.41
CA TYR A 201 -4.20 -2.61 9.01
C TYR A 201 -4.26 -1.21 8.43
N MET A 202 -3.54 -0.28 9.04
CA MET A 202 -3.50 1.13 8.65
C MET A 202 -2.13 1.51 8.12
N ASP A 203 -2.12 2.21 6.99
CA ASP A 203 -0.94 2.81 6.36
C ASP A 203 -1.30 4.24 5.95
N PRO A 204 -1.54 5.13 6.93
CA PRO A 204 -1.97 6.50 6.66
C PRO A 204 -0.87 7.32 5.96
N PRO A 205 -1.19 8.44 5.32
CA PRO A 205 -0.21 9.39 4.83
C PRO A 205 0.74 9.83 5.95
N TYR A 206 2.06 9.75 5.72
CA TYR A 206 3.08 10.04 6.73
C TYR A 206 3.25 11.54 6.94
N GLN A 207 3.35 11.97 8.20
CA GLN A 207 3.55 13.37 8.58
C GLN A 207 4.88 13.93 8.05
N GLY A 208 5.96 13.18 8.14
CA GLY A 208 7.31 13.61 7.75
C GLY A 208 7.48 13.79 6.23
N VAL A 209 6.53 13.31 5.44
CA VAL A 209 6.50 13.43 3.98
C VAL A 209 5.41 14.41 3.53
N CYS A 210 4.42 14.66 4.37
CA CYS A 210 3.26 15.52 4.15
C CYS A 210 3.43 16.86 4.87
N SER A 211 4.55 17.60 4.61
CA SER A 211 4.54 19.02 4.93
C SER A 211 3.35 19.67 4.20
N SER A 212 2.76 20.70 4.77
CA SER A 212 1.46 21.34 4.46
C SER A 212 1.13 21.62 2.98
N HIS A 213 1.91 21.15 2.02
CA HIS A 213 1.77 21.35 0.59
C HIS A 213 2.06 20.10 -0.26
N ASP A 214 2.06 18.88 0.34
CA ASP A 214 2.26 17.69 -0.45
C ASP A 214 0.96 17.21 -1.11
N ASN A 215 0.71 17.70 -2.32
CA ASN A 215 -0.46 17.36 -3.16
C ASN A 215 -0.51 15.87 -3.58
N ARG A 216 0.30 15.00 -2.98
CA ARG A 216 0.26 13.55 -3.26
C ARG A 216 -0.91 12.86 -2.59
N TYR A 217 -1.46 13.45 -1.55
CA TYR A 217 -2.58 12.91 -0.80
C TYR A 217 -3.80 13.82 -0.94
N TYR A 218 -4.97 13.23 -1.07
CA TYR A 218 -6.25 13.92 -1.32
C TYR A 218 -6.64 14.89 -0.19
N ALA A 219 -6.25 14.57 1.06
CA ALA A 219 -6.34 15.44 2.21
C ALA A 219 -5.32 14.94 3.25
N GLY A 220 -4.64 15.84 3.93
CA GLY A 220 -3.85 15.50 5.10
C GLY A 220 -4.76 14.89 6.18
N ILE A 221 -4.21 14.00 6.98
CA ILE A 221 -4.88 13.49 8.18
C ILE A 221 -4.39 14.33 9.33
N GLU A 222 -5.32 14.98 10.05
CA GLU A 222 -4.98 15.68 11.28
C GLU A 222 -4.53 14.64 12.33
N PHE A 223 -3.39 14.90 12.95
CA PHE A 223 -2.75 13.95 13.86
C PHE A 223 -3.64 13.60 15.04
N ASP A 224 -4.26 14.60 15.68
CA ASP A 224 -5.10 14.40 16.85
C ASP A 224 -6.38 13.60 16.51
N ASP A 225 -6.96 13.83 15.33
CA ASP A 225 -8.10 13.04 14.84
C ASP A 225 -7.72 11.56 14.65
N PHE A 226 -6.52 11.32 14.10
CA PHE A 226 -6.02 9.97 13.92
C PHE A 226 -5.74 9.26 15.26
N VAL A 227 -5.09 9.97 16.19
CA VAL A 227 -4.85 9.47 17.56
C VAL A 227 -6.17 9.13 18.25
N GLY A 228 -7.18 10.00 18.14
CA GLY A 228 -8.50 9.74 18.72
C GLY A 228 -9.18 8.51 18.11
N ALA A 229 -9.07 8.31 16.80
CA ALA A 229 -9.61 7.11 16.13
C ALA A 229 -8.89 5.82 16.54
N VAL A 230 -7.57 5.88 16.76
CA VAL A 230 -6.78 4.74 17.28
C VAL A 230 -7.18 4.40 18.72
N ASP A 231 -7.38 5.41 19.57
CA ASP A 231 -7.85 5.22 20.95
C ASP A 231 -9.26 4.59 21.01
N GLU A 232 -10.15 4.99 20.09
CA GLU A 232 -11.46 4.36 19.95
C GLU A 232 -11.34 2.88 19.58
N LEU A 233 -10.45 2.49 18.66
CA LEU A 233 -10.21 1.07 18.34
C LEU A 233 -9.71 0.29 19.55
N ASN A 234 -8.78 0.86 20.34
CA ASN A 234 -8.30 0.27 21.58
C ASN A 234 -9.45 0.04 22.58
N SER A 235 -10.27 1.06 22.83
CA SER A 235 -11.38 1.00 23.78
C SER A 235 -12.43 -0.05 23.41
N ARG A 236 -12.59 -0.31 22.09
CA ARG A 236 -13.49 -1.33 21.56
C ARG A 236 -12.86 -2.73 21.49
N GLY A 237 -11.58 -2.88 21.88
CA GLY A 237 -10.88 -4.16 21.86
C GLY A 237 -10.65 -4.70 20.44
N ILE A 238 -10.53 -3.83 19.45
CA ILE A 238 -10.24 -4.20 18.06
C ILE A 238 -8.74 -4.43 17.90
N ASP A 239 -8.37 -5.51 17.23
CA ASP A 239 -6.97 -5.78 16.88
C ASP A 239 -6.56 -4.93 15.69
N PHE A 240 -5.44 -4.20 15.79
CA PHE A 240 -4.95 -3.38 14.70
C PHE A 240 -3.43 -3.28 14.64
N MET A 241 -2.93 -2.93 13.46
CA MET A 241 -1.53 -2.63 13.16
C MET A 241 -1.46 -1.33 12.38
N ILE A 242 -0.44 -0.50 12.65
CA ILE A 242 -0.24 0.77 11.96
C ILE A 242 1.20 0.83 11.43
N SER A 243 1.37 0.89 10.11
CA SER A 243 2.63 1.35 9.51
C SER A 243 2.66 2.88 9.56
N TYR A 244 3.76 3.43 10.07
CA TYR A 244 3.85 4.87 10.27
C TYR A 244 5.26 5.38 10.00
N ASP A 245 5.47 6.70 10.16
CA ASP A 245 6.78 7.32 10.01
C ASP A 245 7.86 6.56 10.79
N GLY A 246 8.98 6.33 10.14
CA GLY A 246 10.13 5.61 10.67
C GLY A 246 11.38 6.47 10.69
N GLN A 247 12.53 5.85 10.41
CA GLN A 247 13.82 6.54 10.41
C GLN A 247 14.68 6.16 9.20
N CYS A 248 15.59 7.05 8.81
CA CYS A 248 16.61 6.75 7.80
C CYS A 248 17.98 7.23 8.34
N GLY A 249 18.88 6.29 8.61
CA GLY A 249 20.08 6.58 9.38
C GLY A 249 19.69 7.14 10.77
N GLU A 250 20.27 8.28 11.14
CA GLU A 250 19.97 8.97 12.41
C GLU A 250 18.73 9.89 12.32
N LYS A 251 18.16 10.07 11.14
CA LYS A 251 17.03 10.98 10.94
C LYS A 251 15.71 10.29 11.19
N GLN A 252 14.99 10.71 12.22
CA GLN A 252 13.60 10.34 12.47
C GLN A 252 12.65 11.21 11.64
N TYR A 253 11.59 10.60 11.10
CA TYR A 253 10.54 11.29 10.37
C TYR A 253 9.24 11.28 11.19
N GLY A 254 8.52 12.40 11.13
CA GLY A 254 7.23 12.54 11.83
C GLY A 254 7.34 12.53 13.36
N ILE A 255 6.19 12.48 14.00
CA ILE A 255 6.00 12.39 15.44
C ILE A 255 5.51 10.99 15.76
N ASP A 256 6.09 10.36 16.78
CA ASP A 256 5.63 9.04 17.25
C ASP A 256 4.18 9.11 17.77
N LEU A 257 3.46 8.00 17.65
CA LEU A 257 2.14 7.87 18.28
C LEU A 257 2.30 7.94 19.81
N PRO A 258 1.36 8.60 20.52
CA PRO A 258 1.46 8.83 21.95
C PRO A 258 1.57 7.53 22.77
N GLU A 259 2.42 7.53 23.80
CA GLU A 259 2.68 6.37 24.65
C GLU A 259 1.42 5.91 25.43
N ASN A 260 0.53 6.86 25.75
CA ASN A 260 -0.73 6.55 26.45
C ASN A 260 -1.68 5.65 25.65
N LEU A 261 -1.48 5.50 24.32
CA LEU A 261 -2.20 4.51 23.52
C LEU A 261 -1.79 3.06 23.82
N GLY A 262 -0.71 2.85 24.60
CA GLY A 262 -0.25 1.52 24.98
C GLY A 262 0.21 0.63 23.82
N LEU A 263 0.63 1.23 22.70
CA LEU A 263 1.04 0.50 21.51
C LEU A 263 2.50 0.06 21.60
N ARG A 264 2.80 -1.11 21.06
CA ARG A 264 4.19 -1.55 20.88
C ARG A 264 4.72 -1.09 19.52
N LYS A 265 5.77 -0.27 19.53
CA LYS A 265 6.52 0.12 18.31
C LYS A 265 7.57 -0.93 17.98
N VAL A 266 7.62 -1.35 16.73
CA VAL A 266 8.64 -2.24 16.14
C VAL A 266 9.21 -1.55 14.92
N LEU A 267 10.54 -1.56 14.76
CA LEU A 267 11.20 -1.03 13.57
C LEU A 267 11.45 -2.17 12.57
N LEU A 268 10.92 -2.02 11.36
CA LEU A 268 11.09 -2.96 10.27
C LEU A 268 12.16 -2.44 9.31
N ASN A 269 13.17 -3.25 9.04
CA ASN A 269 14.21 -2.91 8.06
C ASN A 269 13.62 -2.90 6.65
N ALA A 270 13.47 -1.72 6.07
CA ALA A 270 12.95 -1.51 4.71
C ALA A 270 14.06 -1.56 3.63
N GLY A 271 15.31 -1.76 4.02
CA GLY A 271 16.47 -1.81 3.12
C GLY A 271 17.14 -0.45 2.93
N LEU A 272 18.06 -0.39 1.97
CA LEU A 272 18.79 0.83 1.67
C LEU A 272 17.86 1.92 1.09
N SER A 273 18.00 3.14 1.61
CA SER A 273 17.30 4.31 1.10
C SER A 273 17.71 4.61 -0.34
N SER A 274 16.73 4.62 -1.26
CA SER A 274 16.98 4.97 -2.67
C SER A 274 17.56 6.38 -2.83
N GLN A 275 17.20 7.31 -1.95
CA GLN A 275 17.74 8.67 -1.93
C GLN A 275 19.18 8.70 -1.45
N SER A 276 19.52 7.97 -0.38
CA SER A 276 20.89 7.94 0.13
C SER A 276 21.84 7.27 -0.86
N VAL A 277 21.38 6.20 -1.56
CA VAL A 277 22.16 5.54 -2.60
C VAL A 277 22.46 6.48 -3.77
N LEU A 278 21.49 7.30 -4.21
CA LEU A 278 21.70 8.32 -5.24
C LEU A 278 22.70 9.39 -4.83
N LEU A 279 22.83 9.66 -3.52
CA LEU A 279 23.78 10.60 -2.93
C LEU A 279 25.13 9.94 -2.52
N GLY A 280 25.35 8.67 -2.91
CA GLY A 280 26.56 7.92 -2.58
C GLY A 280 26.64 7.45 -1.12
N ARG A 281 25.53 7.51 -0.36
CA ARG A 281 25.43 7.06 1.04
C ARG A 281 24.74 5.69 1.11
N LYS A 282 25.03 4.91 2.16
CA LYS A 282 24.41 3.58 2.40
C LYS A 282 23.55 3.61 3.67
N GLU A 283 22.58 4.53 3.73
CA GLU A 283 21.69 4.61 4.89
C GLU A 283 20.55 3.59 4.76
N VAL A 284 20.27 2.89 5.85
CA VAL A 284 19.15 1.95 5.94
C VAL A 284 17.90 2.72 6.37
N THR A 285 16.79 2.44 5.71
CA THR A 285 15.47 2.95 6.09
C THR A 285 14.79 1.90 6.97
N TYR A 286 14.28 2.36 8.11
CA TYR A 286 13.41 1.59 8.99
C TYR A 286 12.02 2.20 8.96
N GLU A 287 11.00 1.36 8.92
CA GLU A 287 9.61 1.75 9.01
C GLU A 287 9.03 1.33 10.35
N ALA A 288 8.32 2.23 11.03
CA ALA A 288 7.69 1.92 12.29
C ALA A 288 6.40 1.10 12.07
N LEU A 289 6.25 0.02 12.82
CA LEU A 289 5.03 -0.77 12.90
C LEU A 289 4.54 -0.74 14.34
N TYR A 290 3.36 -0.14 14.56
CA TYR A 290 2.71 -0.13 15.87
C TYR A 290 1.69 -1.26 15.95
N LEU A 291 1.64 -1.93 17.10
CA LEU A 291 0.80 -3.10 17.37
C LEU A 291 -0.14 -2.79 18.54
N SER A 292 -1.42 -3.12 18.41
CA SER A 292 -2.39 -3.09 19.52
C SER A 292 -2.02 -4.09 20.63
N ASP A 293 -2.52 -3.90 21.85
CA ASP A 293 -2.14 -4.67 23.06
C ASP A 293 -2.21 -6.20 22.88
N LYS A 294 -3.28 -6.70 22.28
CA LYS A 294 -3.45 -8.14 22.08
C LYS A 294 -2.43 -8.72 21.11
N LEU A 295 -2.08 -7.99 20.02
CA LEU A 295 -1.08 -8.42 19.06
C LEU A 295 0.33 -8.45 19.67
N GLN A 296 0.62 -7.57 20.64
CA GLN A 296 1.88 -7.58 21.37
C GLN A 296 2.08 -8.92 22.13
N LYS A 297 1.02 -9.44 22.72
CA LYS A 297 1.05 -10.69 23.50
C LYS A 297 1.17 -11.94 22.65
N MET A 298 0.74 -11.86 21.39
CA MET A 298 0.79 -12.97 20.44
C MET A 298 2.15 -13.14 19.74
N THR A 299 2.98 -12.10 19.72
CA THR A 299 4.30 -12.15 19.06
C THR A 299 5.31 -12.89 19.93
N HIS A 300 5.68 -14.11 19.52
CA HIS A 300 6.69 -14.94 20.18
C HIS A 300 8.07 -14.26 20.24
N PRO A 301 8.88 -14.53 21.30
CA PRO A 301 10.22 -13.94 21.53
C PRO A 301 11.27 -14.26 20.45
N VAL A 302 10.96 -15.08 19.46
CA VAL A 302 11.87 -15.42 18.33
C VAL A 302 12.27 -14.19 17.50
N CYS A 303 11.46 -13.13 17.49
CA CYS A 303 11.80 -11.89 16.77
C CYS A 303 12.80 -11.00 17.54
N GLN A 304 12.91 -11.14 18.86
CA GLN A 304 13.83 -10.34 19.69
C GLN A 304 15.29 -10.81 19.59
N GLN A 305 15.53 -12.09 19.34
CA GLN A 305 16.91 -12.62 19.29
C GLN A 305 17.68 -12.23 18.02
N LYS A 306 17.02 -11.84 16.92
CA LYS A 306 17.73 -11.41 15.70
C LYS A 306 18.16 -9.95 15.70
N LEU A 307 17.51 -9.09 16.50
CA LEU A 307 17.92 -7.68 16.62
C LEU A 307 19.14 -7.49 17.54
N LEU A 308 19.40 -8.43 18.45
CA LEU A 308 20.52 -8.35 19.39
C LEU A 308 21.88 -8.90 18.83
N PHE A 309 21.85 -9.58 17.67
CA PHE A 309 23.07 -10.16 17.07
C PHE A 309 23.66 -9.35 15.91
N GLU A 310 23.03 -8.24 15.49
CA GLU A 310 23.62 -7.34 14.49
C GLU A 310 24.33 -6.11 15.08
N GLU A 311 24.40 -6.00 16.42
CA GLU A 311 25.18 -4.94 17.10
C GLU A 311 26.63 -5.34 17.46
N VAL A 312 27.08 -6.54 17.06
CA VAL A 312 28.46 -6.96 17.29
C VAL A 312 29.02 -7.61 16.03
N VAL A 313 29.46 -6.83 15.07
CA VAL A 313 30.70 -6.98 14.26
C VAL A 313 30.93 -5.69 13.47
#